data_b77483ccadf4b83742b84260feaa0d68
#
_entry.id   b77483ccadf4b83742b84260feaa0d68
#
_cell.length_a   1.000
_cell.length_b   1.000
_cell.length_c   1.000
_cell.angle_alpha   90.00
_cell.angle_beta   90.00
_cell.angle_gamma   90.00
#
_symmetry.space_group_name_H-M   'P 1'
#
loop_
_entity.id
_entity.type
_entity.pdbx_description
1 polymer ?
#
loop_
_entity_poly.entity_id
_entity_poly.type
_entity_poly.pdbx_seq_one_letter_code
_entity_poly.pdbx_strand_id
1 'polypeptide(L)'
;MPEMQLLRPDHAPALLAFELENRAYFAASIPDRGDDYFTRFDERHRALLAEQETGACFFHVLVGAGGEVLGRVNLVDVADGGADLGYRIAERAAGRGLATRAVRELCGVAARGYGLSVLRAATTLTNAASQAVLAHSGFAVVGETRLSGHPGLTYLRSLRDLHDPHEPHDPHKPHKPHEPHDLGDTPDATARSGPAS
;
A
#
# COMPACT_ATOMS: atom_id res chain seq x y z
N MET A 1 15.32 14.74 1.58
CA MET A 1 14.12 14.14 0.99
C MET A 1 13.76 12.95 1.85
N PRO A 2 12.46 12.62 2.08
CA PRO A 2 12.13 11.42 2.82
C PRO A 2 12.59 10.17 2.07
N GLU A 3 13.05 9.18 2.82
CA GLU A 3 13.51 7.88 2.34
C GLU A 3 12.39 6.85 2.46
N MET A 4 12.18 6.03 1.44
CA MET A 4 11.24 4.91 1.51
C MET A 4 11.94 3.70 2.12
N GLN A 5 11.42 3.22 3.24
CA GLN A 5 11.97 2.10 3.99
C GLN A 5 10.90 1.01 4.17
N LEU A 6 11.29 -0.25 4.04
CA LEU A 6 10.42 -1.37 4.41
C LEU A 6 10.08 -1.28 5.90
N LEU A 7 8.84 -1.59 6.28
CA LEU A 7 8.40 -1.50 7.66
C LEU A 7 9.22 -2.41 8.57
N ARG A 8 9.67 -1.86 9.70
CA ARG A 8 10.46 -2.56 10.73
C ARG A 8 9.87 -2.31 12.12
N PRO A 9 10.27 -3.12 13.13
CA PRO A 9 9.80 -2.94 14.51
C PRO A 9 10.08 -1.55 15.08
N ASP A 10 11.23 -0.97 14.79
CA ASP A 10 11.67 0.35 15.29
C ASP A 10 10.88 1.53 14.71
N HIS A 11 10.09 1.32 13.66
CA HIS A 11 9.20 2.34 13.12
C HIS A 11 7.91 2.53 13.93
N ALA A 12 7.58 1.63 14.89
CA ALA A 12 6.30 1.65 15.59
C ALA A 12 5.96 2.99 16.26
N PRO A 13 6.85 3.65 17.03
CA PRO A 13 6.52 4.93 17.67
C PRO A 13 6.24 6.05 16.66
N ALA A 14 7.08 6.17 15.62
CA ALA A 14 6.92 7.21 14.59
C ALA A 14 5.68 6.97 13.72
N LEU A 15 5.35 5.71 13.46
CA LEU A 15 4.16 5.33 12.71
C LEU A 15 2.89 5.58 13.52
N LEU A 16 2.87 5.29 14.82
CA LEU A 16 1.75 5.62 15.70
C LEU A 16 1.51 7.13 15.74
N ALA A 17 2.57 7.92 15.91
CA ALA A 17 2.48 9.39 15.89
C ALA A 17 1.89 9.89 14.56
N PHE A 18 2.36 9.36 13.43
CA PHE A 18 1.83 9.68 12.10
C PHE A 18 0.33 9.39 11.96
N GLU A 19 -0.14 8.22 12.41
CA GLU A 19 -1.56 7.86 12.31
C GLU A 19 -2.42 8.72 13.25
N LEU A 20 -1.95 9.03 14.46
CA LEU A 20 -2.65 9.90 15.41
C LEU A 20 -2.75 11.35 14.93
N GLU A 21 -1.63 11.95 14.52
CA GLU A 21 -1.57 13.33 14.04
C GLU A 21 -2.46 13.57 12.82
N ASN A 22 -2.62 12.56 11.96
CA ASN A 22 -3.36 12.67 10.71
C ASN A 22 -4.74 11.99 10.75
N ARG A 23 -5.21 11.52 11.91
CA ARG A 23 -6.47 10.78 12.03
C ARG A 23 -7.66 11.51 11.42
N ALA A 24 -7.86 12.78 11.78
CA ALA A 24 -8.95 13.61 11.26
C ALA A 24 -8.81 13.87 9.76
N TYR A 25 -7.60 14.14 9.29
CA TYR A 25 -7.31 14.35 7.88
C TYR A 25 -7.61 13.11 7.04
N PHE A 26 -7.24 11.93 7.50
CA PHE A 26 -7.53 10.68 6.80
C PHE A 26 -9.01 10.34 6.84
N ALA A 27 -9.69 10.60 7.94
CA ALA A 27 -11.13 10.33 8.10
C ALA A 27 -12.01 11.10 7.10
N ALA A 28 -11.51 12.19 6.53
CA ALA A 28 -12.20 12.92 5.46
C ALA A 28 -12.30 12.15 4.14
N SER A 29 -11.45 11.12 3.92
CA SER A 29 -11.36 10.41 2.63
C SER A 29 -11.56 8.90 2.76
N ILE A 30 -11.38 8.34 3.96
CA ILE A 30 -11.47 6.91 4.25
C ILE A 30 -12.11 6.72 5.63
N PRO A 31 -12.79 5.60 5.90
CA PRO A 31 -13.33 5.32 7.22
C PRO A 31 -12.27 5.43 8.32
N ASP A 32 -12.66 6.05 9.47
CA ASP A 32 -11.80 6.10 10.63
C ASP A 32 -11.54 4.68 11.16
N ARG A 33 -10.32 4.44 11.63
CA ARG A 33 -9.92 3.12 12.15
C ARG A 33 -10.49 2.80 13.53
N GLY A 34 -11.10 3.79 14.20
CA GLY A 34 -11.63 3.65 15.55
C GLY A 34 -10.53 3.64 16.63
N ASP A 35 -10.96 3.81 17.88
CA ASP A 35 -10.03 3.93 19.03
C ASP A 35 -9.29 2.61 19.32
N ASP A 36 -9.90 1.48 19.05
CA ASP A 36 -9.28 0.15 19.18
C ASP A 36 -8.01 0.00 18.34
N TYR A 37 -7.96 0.64 17.18
CA TYR A 37 -6.76 0.61 16.35
C TYR A 37 -5.55 1.22 17.08
N PHE A 38 -5.76 2.34 17.75
CA PHE A 38 -4.70 3.05 18.46
C PHE A 38 -4.34 2.38 19.78
N THR A 39 -5.33 1.86 20.50
CA THR A 39 -5.14 1.17 21.77
C THR A 39 -4.34 -0.13 21.60
N ARG A 40 -4.56 -0.83 20.49
CA ARG A 40 -3.90 -2.11 20.18
C ARG A 40 -2.82 -1.95 19.10
N PHE A 41 -2.26 -0.76 18.95
CA PHE A 41 -1.34 -0.45 17.86
C PHE A 41 -0.13 -1.39 17.82
N ASP A 42 0.52 -1.66 18.95
CA ASP A 42 1.72 -2.51 19.00
C ASP A 42 1.42 -3.96 18.59
N GLU A 43 0.25 -4.47 18.94
CA GLU A 43 -0.20 -5.79 18.51
C GLU A 43 -0.42 -5.82 17.00
N ARG A 44 -1.11 -4.81 16.46
CA ARG A 44 -1.36 -4.68 15.02
C ARG A 44 -0.07 -4.48 14.24
N HIS A 45 0.86 -3.69 14.76
CA HIS A 45 2.15 -3.48 14.12
C HIS A 45 2.94 -4.79 14.02
N ARG A 46 2.96 -5.62 15.09
CA ARG A 46 3.58 -6.94 15.06
C ARG A 46 2.89 -7.88 14.07
N ALA A 47 1.56 -7.85 13.98
CA ALA A 47 0.81 -8.64 13.01
C ALA A 47 1.15 -8.25 11.56
N LEU A 48 1.25 -6.95 11.25
CA LEU A 48 1.69 -6.47 9.93
C LEU A 48 3.11 -6.96 9.59
N LEU A 49 4.03 -6.95 10.54
CA LEU A 49 5.39 -7.47 10.33
C LEU A 49 5.40 -8.97 10.05
N ALA A 50 4.62 -9.74 10.81
CA ALA A 50 4.48 -11.17 10.58
C ALA A 50 3.85 -11.48 9.22
N GLU A 51 2.84 -10.72 8.79
CA GLU A 51 2.24 -10.85 7.46
C GLU A 51 3.26 -10.51 6.35
N GLN A 52 4.06 -9.46 6.54
CA GLN A 52 5.12 -9.08 5.62
C GLN A 52 6.19 -10.18 5.46
N GLU A 53 6.53 -10.91 6.52
CA GLU A 53 7.47 -12.03 6.48
C GLU A 53 6.98 -13.18 5.61
N THR A 54 5.66 -13.33 5.42
CA THR A 54 5.09 -14.34 4.51
C THR A 54 5.23 -13.98 3.03
N GLY A 55 5.53 -12.71 2.73
CA GLY A 55 5.52 -12.18 1.36
C GLY A 55 4.13 -11.89 0.79
N ALA A 56 3.06 -12.06 1.58
CA ALA A 56 1.69 -11.73 1.16
C ALA A 56 1.43 -10.23 1.06
N CYS A 57 2.28 -9.42 1.70
CA CYS A 57 2.24 -7.97 1.63
C CYS A 57 3.61 -7.36 1.87
N PHE A 58 3.78 -6.09 1.46
CA PHE A 58 4.97 -5.28 1.73
C PHE A 58 4.53 -3.89 2.18
N PHE A 59 4.86 -3.54 3.42
CA PHE A 59 4.54 -2.24 3.99
C PHE A 59 5.77 -1.35 3.97
N HIS A 60 5.63 -0.11 3.48
CA HIS A 60 6.72 0.85 3.44
C HIS A 60 6.30 2.14 4.14
N VAL A 61 7.28 2.77 4.77
CA VAL A 61 7.15 4.09 5.38
C VAL A 61 8.08 5.09 4.68
N LEU A 62 7.64 6.33 4.59
CA LEU A 62 8.43 7.45 4.10
C LEU A 62 8.99 8.18 5.31
N VAL A 63 10.28 7.99 5.59
CA VAL A 63 10.95 8.52 6.78
C VAL A 63 11.64 9.84 6.42
N GLY A 64 11.30 10.90 7.15
CA GLY A 64 11.92 12.21 7.04
C GLY A 64 13.29 12.27 7.71
N ALA A 65 13.99 13.39 7.53
CA ALA A 65 15.35 13.57 8.05
C ALA A 65 15.43 13.56 9.60
N GLY A 66 14.33 13.84 10.29
CA GLY A 66 14.20 13.76 11.75
C GLY A 66 13.73 12.41 12.27
N GLY A 67 13.58 11.40 11.42
CA GLY A 67 13.05 10.09 11.79
C GLY A 67 11.52 10.01 11.83
N GLU A 68 10.84 11.11 11.54
CA GLU A 68 9.38 11.17 11.49
C GLU A 68 8.82 10.43 10.25
N VAL A 69 7.66 9.79 10.39
CA VAL A 69 6.94 9.21 9.26
C VAL A 69 6.11 10.30 8.56
N LEU A 70 6.30 10.45 7.26
CA LEU A 70 5.59 11.40 6.40
C LEU A 70 4.58 10.72 5.48
N GLY A 71 4.59 9.41 5.42
CA GLY A 71 3.64 8.64 4.61
C GLY A 71 3.86 7.15 4.73
N ARG A 72 2.89 6.42 4.19
CA ARG A 72 2.93 4.96 4.01
C ARG A 72 2.61 4.64 2.56
N VAL A 73 3.27 3.63 2.03
CA VAL A 73 2.99 3.08 0.70
C VAL A 73 3.07 1.56 0.81
N ASN A 74 1.97 0.88 0.55
CA ASN A 74 1.83 -0.55 0.82
C ASN A 74 1.48 -1.32 -0.43
N LEU A 75 1.96 -2.55 -0.51
CA LEU A 75 1.50 -3.58 -1.43
C LEU A 75 0.83 -4.67 -0.60
N VAL A 76 -0.40 -4.98 -0.91
CA VAL A 76 -1.18 -6.01 -0.23
C VAL A 76 -1.75 -6.99 -1.25
N ASP A 77 -2.25 -8.13 -0.77
CA ASP A 77 -2.80 -9.17 -1.63
C ASP A 77 -1.82 -9.57 -2.76
N VAL A 78 -0.55 -9.80 -2.38
CA VAL A 78 0.50 -10.20 -3.31
C VAL A 78 0.25 -11.63 -3.76
N ALA A 79 -0.15 -11.79 -5.02
CA ALA A 79 -0.43 -13.09 -5.63
C ALA A 79 -0.26 -13.00 -7.16
N ASP A 80 0.10 -14.11 -7.79
CA ASP A 80 0.15 -14.26 -9.25
C ASP A 80 0.94 -13.15 -9.98
N GLY A 81 2.02 -12.67 -9.34
CA GLY A 81 2.85 -11.58 -9.88
C GLY A 81 2.18 -10.20 -9.83
N GLY A 82 1.12 -10.04 -9.06
CA GLY A 82 0.42 -8.77 -8.86
C GLY A 82 0.24 -8.41 -7.38
N ALA A 83 -0.11 -7.15 -7.11
CA ALA A 83 -0.45 -6.66 -5.78
C ALA A 83 -1.40 -5.47 -5.86
N ASP A 84 -2.09 -5.18 -4.75
CA ASP A 84 -2.90 -4.00 -4.58
C ASP A 84 -2.10 -2.90 -3.90
N LEU A 85 -2.06 -1.72 -4.53
CA LEU A 85 -1.38 -0.54 -4.03
C LEU A 85 -2.30 0.29 -3.13
N GLY A 86 -1.82 0.59 -1.92
CA GLY A 86 -2.42 1.59 -1.03
C GLY A 86 -1.39 2.60 -0.56
N TYR A 87 -1.78 3.86 -0.31
CA TYR A 87 -0.88 4.88 0.23
C TYR A 87 -1.62 5.96 1.01
N ARG A 88 -0.89 6.59 1.93
CA ARG A 88 -1.31 7.76 2.71
C ARG A 88 -0.13 8.68 2.90
N ILE A 89 -0.36 9.98 2.82
CA ILE A 89 0.67 11.01 3.05
C ILE A 89 0.17 11.94 4.16
N ALA A 90 1.03 12.30 5.10
CA ALA A 90 0.72 13.28 6.14
C ALA A 90 0.20 14.58 5.51
N GLU A 91 -0.80 15.22 6.14
CA GLU A 91 -1.36 16.49 5.68
C GLU A 91 -0.28 17.55 5.43
N ARG A 92 0.65 17.69 6.36
CA ARG A 92 1.79 18.65 6.27
C ARG A 92 2.74 18.39 5.09
N ALA A 93 2.71 17.20 4.50
CA ALA A 93 3.53 16.80 3.35
C ALA A 93 2.74 16.64 2.05
N ALA A 94 1.41 16.80 2.11
CA ALA A 94 0.52 16.72 0.96
C ALA A 94 0.72 17.89 -0.02
N GLY A 95 0.26 17.72 -1.25
CA GLY A 95 0.29 18.78 -2.29
C GLY A 95 1.69 19.10 -2.86
N ARG A 96 2.75 18.39 -2.45
CA ARG A 96 4.15 18.64 -2.85
C ARG A 96 4.73 17.53 -3.75
N GLY A 97 3.87 16.71 -4.36
CA GLY A 97 4.28 15.62 -5.24
C GLY A 97 4.89 14.40 -4.52
N LEU A 98 4.88 14.37 -3.17
CA LEU A 98 5.47 13.26 -2.41
C LEU A 98 4.79 11.94 -2.71
N ALA A 99 3.44 11.90 -2.77
CA ALA A 99 2.68 10.70 -3.10
C ALA A 99 3.07 10.13 -4.48
N THR A 100 3.08 10.98 -5.52
CA THR A 100 3.43 10.54 -6.88
C THR A 100 4.84 9.97 -6.94
N ARG A 101 5.79 10.61 -6.25
CA ARG A 101 7.17 10.13 -6.20
C ARG A 101 7.29 8.80 -5.47
N ALA A 102 6.66 8.67 -4.31
CA ALA A 102 6.66 7.42 -3.54
C ALA A 102 6.02 6.26 -4.30
N VAL A 103 4.89 6.50 -4.98
CA VAL A 103 4.23 5.49 -5.80
C VAL A 103 5.12 5.06 -6.98
N ARG A 104 5.78 6.00 -7.66
CA ARG A 104 6.72 5.67 -8.75
C ARG A 104 7.92 4.87 -8.24
N GLU A 105 8.49 5.26 -7.11
CA GLU A 105 9.59 4.54 -6.47
C GLU A 105 9.17 3.12 -6.09
N LEU A 106 7.99 2.97 -5.46
CA LEU A 106 7.45 1.65 -5.12
C LEU A 106 7.19 0.78 -6.34
N CYS A 107 6.72 1.34 -7.47
CA CYS A 107 6.60 0.57 -8.72
C CYS A 107 7.94 -0.04 -9.16
N GLY A 108 9.03 0.72 -9.03
CA GLY A 108 10.38 0.22 -9.31
C GLY A 108 10.83 -0.88 -8.34
N VAL A 109 10.56 -0.71 -7.04
CA VAL A 109 10.83 -1.73 -6.02
C VAL A 109 9.99 -2.98 -6.24
N ALA A 110 8.69 -2.81 -6.55
CA ALA A 110 7.78 -3.91 -6.84
C ALA A 110 8.26 -4.77 -8.02
N ALA A 111 8.68 -4.12 -9.11
CA ALA A 111 9.21 -4.82 -10.28
C ALA A 111 10.52 -5.56 -9.96
N ARG A 112 11.55 -4.83 -9.52
CA ARG A 112 12.91 -5.37 -9.39
C ARG A 112 13.17 -6.11 -8.09
N GLY A 113 12.54 -5.65 -6.99
CA GLY A 113 12.76 -6.22 -5.64
C GLY A 113 11.81 -7.38 -5.31
N TYR A 114 10.55 -7.30 -5.77
CA TYR A 114 9.51 -8.29 -5.46
C TYR A 114 9.07 -9.12 -6.65
N GLY A 115 9.60 -8.86 -7.85
CA GLY A 115 9.31 -9.62 -9.06
C GLY A 115 7.86 -9.45 -9.54
N LEU A 116 7.19 -8.36 -9.17
CA LEU A 116 5.80 -8.13 -9.56
C LEU A 116 5.72 -7.56 -10.98
N SER A 117 4.74 -8.00 -11.73
CA SER A 117 4.51 -7.60 -13.13
C SER A 117 3.35 -6.61 -13.29
N VAL A 118 2.48 -6.50 -12.27
CA VAL A 118 1.30 -5.64 -12.31
C VAL A 118 0.94 -5.12 -10.93
N LEU A 119 0.50 -3.87 -10.87
CA LEU A 119 -0.12 -3.29 -9.67
C LEU A 119 -1.55 -2.86 -9.99
N ARG A 120 -2.44 -3.10 -9.03
CA ARG A 120 -3.83 -2.63 -9.01
C ARG A 120 -3.95 -1.52 -7.98
N ALA A 121 -4.89 -0.61 -8.20
CA ALA A 121 -5.26 0.42 -7.23
C ALA A 121 -6.72 0.79 -7.40
N ALA A 122 -7.35 1.34 -6.37
CA ALA A 122 -8.70 1.88 -6.48
C ALA A 122 -8.83 3.17 -5.68
N THR A 123 -9.68 4.08 -6.15
CA THR A 123 -9.99 5.32 -5.43
C THR A 123 -11.41 5.80 -5.76
N THR A 124 -12.02 6.54 -4.84
CA THR A 124 -13.37 7.10 -5.05
C THR A 124 -13.35 8.21 -6.11
N LEU A 125 -14.49 8.44 -6.77
CA LEU A 125 -14.64 9.53 -7.74
C LEU A 125 -14.43 10.92 -7.12
N THR A 126 -14.66 11.06 -5.82
CA THR A 126 -14.46 12.31 -5.08
C THR A 126 -13.00 12.58 -4.69
N ASN A 127 -12.12 11.58 -4.73
CA ASN A 127 -10.71 11.73 -4.38
C ASN A 127 -9.85 12.10 -5.61
N ALA A 128 -10.04 13.32 -6.11
CA ALA A 128 -9.31 13.84 -7.28
C ALA A 128 -7.79 13.82 -7.08
N ALA A 129 -7.31 14.01 -5.83
CA ALA A 129 -5.89 13.98 -5.52
C ALA A 129 -5.29 12.58 -5.76
N SER A 130 -5.97 11.52 -5.31
CA SER A 130 -5.53 10.13 -5.55
C SER A 130 -5.60 9.77 -7.04
N GLN A 131 -6.65 10.19 -7.75
CA GLN A 131 -6.76 9.99 -9.20
C GLN A 131 -5.58 10.62 -9.94
N ALA A 132 -5.21 11.86 -9.59
CA ALA A 132 -4.05 12.54 -10.19
C ALA A 132 -2.73 11.82 -9.89
N VAL A 133 -2.51 11.35 -8.66
CA VAL A 133 -1.32 10.57 -8.29
C VAL A 133 -1.23 9.30 -9.13
N LEU A 134 -2.31 8.53 -9.25
CA LEU A 134 -2.34 7.29 -10.03
C LEU A 134 -2.07 7.56 -11.51
N ALA A 135 -2.75 8.54 -12.11
CA ALA A 135 -2.54 8.92 -13.51
C ALA A 135 -1.09 9.35 -13.78
N HIS A 136 -0.54 10.24 -12.94
CA HIS A 136 0.86 10.68 -13.06
C HIS A 136 1.88 9.58 -12.78
N SER A 137 1.45 8.50 -12.12
CA SER A 137 2.30 7.33 -11.87
C SER A 137 2.15 6.22 -12.92
N GLY A 138 1.42 6.48 -14.02
CA GLY A 138 1.28 5.56 -15.15
C GLY A 138 0.22 4.46 -14.95
N PHE A 139 -0.71 4.65 -14.01
CA PHE A 139 -1.87 3.77 -13.87
C PHE A 139 -2.97 4.20 -14.86
N ALA A 140 -3.57 3.23 -15.53
CA ALA A 140 -4.73 3.42 -16.40
C ALA A 140 -6.02 2.97 -15.69
N VAL A 141 -7.12 3.69 -15.92
CA VAL A 141 -8.45 3.26 -15.48
C VAL A 141 -8.85 2.00 -16.25
N VAL A 142 -9.28 0.97 -15.54
CA VAL A 142 -9.69 -0.30 -16.14
C VAL A 142 -11.14 -0.69 -15.80
N GLY A 143 -11.80 0.04 -14.91
CA GLY A 143 -13.17 -0.24 -14.54
C GLY A 143 -13.71 0.68 -13.47
N GLU A 144 -14.98 0.46 -13.15
CA GLU A 144 -15.68 1.12 -12.04
C GLU A 144 -15.79 0.16 -10.86
N THR A 145 -15.92 0.73 -9.66
CA THR A 145 -16.08 -0.03 -8.41
C THR A 145 -16.85 0.78 -7.38
N ARG A 146 -17.12 0.15 -6.23
CA ARG A 146 -17.65 0.85 -5.05
C ARG A 146 -16.70 0.61 -3.88
N LEU A 147 -16.29 1.70 -3.23
CA LEU A 147 -15.42 1.67 -2.07
C LEU A 147 -16.18 2.20 -0.85
N SER A 148 -16.43 1.36 0.14
CA SER A 148 -17.25 1.69 1.32
C SER A 148 -18.59 2.35 0.94
N GLY A 149 -19.26 1.82 -0.10
CA GLY A 149 -20.54 2.36 -0.61
C GLY A 149 -20.43 3.56 -1.57
N HIS A 150 -19.27 4.16 -1.75
CA HIS A 150 -19.04 5.30 -2.64
C HIS A 150 -18.59 4.85 -4.04
N PRO A 151 -19.07 5.49 -5.12
CA PRO A 151 -18.58 5.23 -6.47
C PRO A 151 -17.07 5.47 -6.58
N GLY A 152 -16.37 4.62 -7.31
CA GLY A 152 -14.93 4.70 -7.49
C GLY A 152 -14.46 4.11 -8.82
N LEU A 153 -13.18 4.22 -9.06
CA LEU A 153 -12.49 3.67 -10.23
C LEU A 153 -11.42 2.68 -9.79
N THR A 154 -11.27 1.64 -10.59
CA THR A 154 -10.15 0.70 -10.51
C THR A 154 -9.09 1.07 -11.55
N TYR A 155 -7.85 0.92 -11.15
CA TYR A 155 -6.67 1.26 -11.93
C TYR A 155 -5.73 0.06 -12.01
N LEU A 156 -5.00 0.00 -13.11
CA LEU A 156 -3.98 -1.02 -13.33
C LEU A 156 -2.72 -0.37 -13.92
N ARG A 157 -1.55 -0.83 -13.46
CA ARG A 157 -0.26 -0.50 -14.04
C ARG A 157 0.53 -1.78 -14.33
N SER A 158 0.94 -1.98 -15.59
CA SER A 158 1.96 -2.96 -15.95
C SER A 158 3.33 -2.46 -15.48
N LEU A 159 4.14 -3.34 -14.90
CA LEU A 159 5.51 -3.04 -14.46
C LEU A 159 6.57 -3.66 -15.38
N ARG A 160 6.15 -4.26 -16.49
CA ARG A 160 7.06 -4.98 -17.42
C ARG A 160 8.14 -4.07 -18.00
N ASP A 161 7.83 -2.79 -18.16
CA ASP A 161 8.75 -1.75 -18.62
C ASP A 161 9.79 -1.34 -17.56
N LEU A 162 9.62 -1.77 -16.32
CA LEU A 162 10.50 -1.48 -15.19
C LEU A 162 11.40 -2.66 -14.79
N HIS A 163 11.22 -3.82 -15.41
CA HIS A 163 12.14 -4.94 -15.30
C HIS A 163 13.39 -4.65 -16.14
N ASP A 164 14.56 -5.01 -15.61
CA ASP A 164 15.82 -4.81 -16.35
C ASP A 164 15.81 -5.70 -17.61
N PRO A 165 16.06 -5.13 -18.82
CA PRO A 165 16.05 -5.93 -20.05
C PRO A 165 17.17 -6.99 -20.11
N HIS A 166 18.06 -7.04 -19.12
CA HIS A 166 19.20 -7.96 -19.05
C HIS A 166 19.02 -9.13 -18.06
N GLU A 167 17.92 -9.21 -17.29
CA GLU A 167 17.62 -10.41 -16.51
C GLU A 167 16.86 -11.42 -17.36
N PRO A 168 17.44 -12.62 -17.65
CA PRO A 168 16.69 -13.67 -18.32
C PRO A 168 15.54 -14.11 -17.43
N HIS A 169 14.34 -14.00 -17.94
CA HIS A 169 13.13 -14.55 -17.30
C HIS A 169 13.33 -16.06 -17.11
N ASP A 170 13.60 -16.49 -15.87
CA ASP A 170 13.64 -17.90 -15.50
C ASP A 170 12.22 -18.40 -15.22
N PRO A 171 11.56 -19.11 -16.18
CA PRO A 171 10.20 -19.63 -16.00
C PRO A 171 10.14 -20.81 -15.02
N HIS A 172 11.26 -21.20 -14.41
CA HIS A 172 11.37 -22.40 -13.58
C HIS A 172 11.75 -22.13 -12.13
N LYS A 173 11.65 -20.89 -11.62
CA LYS A 173 11.78 -20.67 -10.18
C LYS A 173 10.58 -21.32 -9.47
N PRO A 174 10.76 -22.43 -8.72
CA PRO A 174 9.63 -23.14 -8.13
C PRO A 174 8.99 -22.28 -7.04
N HIS A 175 7.73 -21.92 -7.25
CA HIS A 175 6.88 -21.46 -6.17
C HIS A 175 6.76 -22.60 -5.15
N LYS A 176 7.17 -22.36 -3.90
CA LYS A 176 6.84 -23.27 -2.81
C LYS A 176 5.31 -23.32 -2.68
N PRO A 177 4.70 -24.51 -2.71
CA PRO A 177 3.26 -24.64 -2.54
C PRO A 177 2.89 -24.22 -1.09
N HIS A 178 1.92 -23.33 -0.98
CA HIS A 178 1.33 -22.92 0.27
C HIS A 178 0.31 -23.98 0.70
N GLU A 179 0.54 -24.61 1.85
CA GLU A 179 -0.50 -25.38 2.52
C GLU A 179 -1.57 -24.39 3.07
N PRO A 180 -2.87 -24.71 2.94
CA PRO A 180 -3.92 -23.84 3.45
C PRO A 180 -3.97 -23.95 4.99
N HIS A 181 -3.58 -22.90 5.68
CA HIS A 181 -3.89 -22.74 7.09
C HIS A 181 -5.24 -22.03 7.22
N ASP A 182 -6.14 -22.71 7.92
CA ASP A 182 -7.42 -22.19 8.44
C ASP A 182 -7.13 -20.97 9.33
N LEU A 183 -7.43 -19.76 8.85
CA LEU A 183 -7.20 -18.52 9.58
C LEU A 183 -8.53 -17.89 9.91
N GLY A 184 -8.98 -18.14 11.15
CA GLY A 184 -9.91 -17.28 11.83
C GLY A 184 -9.37 -15.85 11.90
N ASP A 185 -10.25 -14.89 11.59
CA ASP A 185 -10.17 -13.46 11.87
C ASP A 185 -8.89 -12.72 11.41
N THR A 186 -8.86 -12.32 10.15
CA THR A 186 -7.82 -11.43 9.60
C THR A 186 -7.97 -10.01 10.15
N PRO A 187 -6.90 -9.42 10.73
CA PRO A 187 -6.93 -8.00 11.09
C PRO A 187 -6.91 -7.14 9.82
N ASP A 188 -7.90 -6.28 9.71
CA ASP A 188 -8.17 -5.31 8.64
C ASP A 188 -6.92 -4.47 8.28
N ALA A 189 -6.15 -4.92 7.29
CA ALA A 189 -4.96 -4.21 6.82
C ALA A 189 -5.31 -3.07 5.82
N THR A 190 -6.52 -3.08 5.31
CA THR A 190 -7.13 -2.01 4.51
C THR A 190 -8.64 -2.17 4.61
N ALA A 191 -9.39 -1.10 4.52
CA ALA A 191 -10.83 -1.20 4.36
C ALA A 191 -11.11 -2.02 3.08
N ARG A 192 -11.30 -3.33 3.24
CA ARG A 192 -11.71 -4.20 2.15
C ARG A 192 -13.12 -3.79 1.76
N SER A 193 -13.26 -3.15 0.62
CA SER A 193 -14.53 -3.04 -0.06
C SER A 193 -14.80 -4.37 -0.74
N GLY A 194 -15.33 -5.33 0.01
CA GLY A 194 -15.91 -6.53 -0.58
C GLY A 194 -17.21 -6.16 -1.30
N PRO A 195 -17.58 -6.83 -2.39
CA PRO A 195 -18.87 -6.62 -3.03
C PRO A 195 -19.97 -7.10 -2.08
N ALA A 196 -20.82 -6.19 -1.64
CA ALA A 196 -22.09 -6.55 -1.05
C ALA A 196 -23.01 -7.02 -2.18
N SER A 197 -23.49 -8.25 -2.08
CA SER A 197 -24.64 -8.76 -2.84
C SER A 197 -25.91 -8.11 -2.34
#